data_bd42e45fba6b37bd17754ecc3525bf3a
#
_entry.id   bd42e45fba6b37bd17754ecc3525bf3a
#
_cell.length_a   1.000
_cell.length_b   1.000
_cell.length_c   1.000
_cell.angle_alpha   90.00
_cell.angle_beta   90.00
_cell.angle_gamma   90.00
#
_symmetry.space_group_name_H-M   'P 1'
#
loop_
_entity.id
_entity.type
_entity.pdbx_description
1 polymer ?
#
loop_
_entity_poly.entity_id
_entity_poly.type
_entity_poly.pdbx_seq_one_letter_code
_entity_poly.pdbx_strand_id
1 'polypeptide(L)'
;MNKVILVGRLTKDPEVRYSGGENTLAVARYTIAVERRFKRDGEPTADFIPCVVFGRSAEFAEKYFRQGMRVSVSGRIQTGSYTNKDGMKVYTTEVIVEEQEFAESRAESEANRGMYQQSAPSPAPSAPAGDGFMLSLIHI
;
A
#
# COMPACT_ATOMS: atom_id res chain seq x y z
N MET A 1 9.22 22.21 0.42
CA MET A 1 9.35 20.81 -0.03
C MET A 1 8.22 20.00 0.57
N ASN A 2 7.57 19.18 -0.24
CA ASN A 2 6.46 18.33 0.23
C ASN A 2 6.79 16.89 -0.17
N LYS A 3 7.31 16.14 0.77
CA LYS A 3 7.80 14.80 0.49
C LYS A 3 7.48 13.89 1.67
N VAL A 4 6.92 12.73 1.35
CA VAL A 4 6.52 11.73 2.34
C VAL A 4 7.07 10.38 1.90
N ILE A 5 7.64 9.65 2.83
CA ILE A 5 8.10 8.29 2.60
C ILE A 5 7.52 7.43 3.72
N LEU A 6 6.76 6.41 3.34
CA LEU A 6 6.07 5.58 4.32
C LEU A 6 6.24 4.11 3.96
N VAL A 7 6.30 3.29 4.99
CA VAL A 7 6.27 1.83 4.84
C VAL A 7 5.14 1.33 5.70
N GLY A 8 4.25 0.55 5.11
CA GLY A 8 3.12 0.01 5.84
C GLY A 8 2.49 -1.16 5.12
N ARG A 9 1.45 -1.73 5.73
CA ARG A 9 0.75 -2.86 5.15
C ARG A 9 -0.59 -2.42 4.61
N LEU A 10 -0.93 -2.96 3.46
CA LEU A 10 -2.24 -2.69 2.87
C LEU A 10 -3.33 -3.25 3.77
N THR A 11 -4.33 -2.43 4.04
CA THR A 11 -5.44 -2.86 4.89
C THR A 11 -6.50 -3.60 4.11
N LYS A 12 -6.52 -3.42 2.80
CA LYS A 12 -7.42 -4.17 1.91
C LYS A 12 -6.86 -4.04 0.51
N ASP A 13 -7.47 -4.76 -0.42
CA ASP A 13 -7.05 -4.69 -1.82
C ASP A 13 -7.30 -3.28 -2.35
N PRO A 14 -6.45 -2.80 -3.26
CA PRO A 14 -6.66 -1.48 -3.84
C PRO A 14 -7.97 -1.40 -4.61
N GLU A 15 -8.62 -0.25 -4.51
CA GLU A 15 -9.78 0.04 -5.33
C GLU A 15 -9.31 0.81 -6.55
N VAL A 16 -9.68 0.33 -7.73
CA VAL A 16 -9.19 0.93 -8.96
C VAL A 16 -10.36 1.38 -9.80
N ARG A 17 -10.25 2.59 -10.30
CA ARG A 17 -11.26 3.14 -11.19
C ARG A 17 -10.57 3.68 -12.41
N TYR A 18 -11.28 3.65 -13.51
CA TYR A 18 -10.77 4.16 -14.77
C TYR A 18 -11.65 5.33 -15.20
N SER A 19 -11.02 6.47 -15.46
CA SER A 19 -11.79 7.59 -15.97
C SER A 19 -12.03 7.35 -17.46
N GLY A 20 -13.25 7.63 -17.89
CA GLY A 20 -13.65 7.30 -19.23
C GLY A 20 -13.06 8.24 -20.26
N GLY A 21 -13.36 7.97 -21.52
CA GLY A 21 -12.92 8.80 -22.60
C GLY A 21 -11.81 8.14 -23.39
N GLU A 22 -11.31 8.87 -24.35
CA GLU A 22 -10.29 8.33 -25.23
C GLU A 22 -8.99 8.07 -24.48
N ASN A 23 -8.71 8.89 -23.49
CA ASN A 23 -7.50 8.73 -22.70
C ASN A 23 -7.91 8.25 -21.32
N THR A 24 -8.02 6.96 -21.19
CA THR A 24 -8.42 6.37 -19.91
C THR A 24 -7.26 6.46 -18.93
N LEU A 25 -7.54 6.98 -17.76
CA LEU A 25 -6.54 7.09 -16.71
C LEU A 25 -6.97 6.22 -15.54
N ALA A 26 -6.09 5.32 -15.13
CA ALA A 26 -6.35 4.48 -13.98
C ALA A 26 -6.03 5.25 -12.71
N VAL A 27 -6.90 5.11 -11.71
CA VAL A 27 -6.69 5.72 -10.40
C VAL A 27 -6.91 4.63 -9.37
N ALA A 28 -5.92 4.36 -8.57
CA ALA A 28 -6.02 3.36 -7.52
C ALA A 28 -5.96 4.04 -6.16
N ARG A 29 -6.79 3.56 -5.24
CA ARG A 29 -6.80 4.07 -3.88
C ARG A 29 -6.60 2.90 -2.94
N TYR A 30 -5.72 3.07 -1.99
CA TYR A 30 -5.52 2.07 -0.96
C TYR A 30 -5.10 2.76 0.33
N THR A 31 -5.25 2.05 1.43
CA THR A 31 -4.88 2.56 2.74
C THR A 31 -3.82 1.66 3.31
N ILE A 32 -2.75 2.25 3.81
CA ILE A 32 -1.69 1.48 4.46
C ILE A 32 -1.70 1.77 5.94
N ALA A 33 -1.41 0.74 6.72
CA ALA A 33 -1.27 0.85 8.16
C ALA A 33 0.20 1.02 8.46
N VAL A 34 0.55 2.20 8.95
CA VAL A 34 1.93 2.55 9.26
C VAL A 34 2.10 2.49 10.76
N GLU A 35 2.98 1.63 11.24
CA GLU A 35 3.16 1.45 12.66
C GLU A 35 3.77 2.68 13.29
N ARG A 36 3.27 3.02 14.46
CA ARG A 36 3.84 4.12 15.23
C ARG A 36 5.13 3.68 15.88
N ARG A 37 6.08 4.59 15.93
CA ARG A 37 7.38 4.29 16.51
C ARG A 37 7.25 4.05 18.00
N PHE A 38 6.45 4.87 18.69
CA PHE A 38 6.22 4.74 20.11
C PHE A 38 4.76 4.40 20.33
N LYS A 39 4.52 3.29 20.98
CA LYS A 39 3.17 2.80 21.21
C LYS A 39 2.83 2.97 22.68
N ARG A 40 1.63 3.45 22.94
CA ARG A 40 1.15 3.63 24.32
C ARG A 40 -0.07 2.79 24.54
N ASP A 41 -0.25 2.35 25.77
CA ASP A 41 -1.43 1.58 26.11
C ASP A 41 -2.67 2.40 25.87
N GLY A 42 -3.67 1.77 25.26
CA GLY A 42 -4.93 2.44 25.02
C GLY A 42 -4.95 3.31 23.80
N GLU A 43 -3.85 3.41 23.06
CA GLU A 43 -3.79 4.19 21.83
C GLU A 43 -3.60 3.27 20.63
N PRO A 44 -3.99 3.73 19.45
CA PRO A 44 -3.74 2.92 18.26
C PRO A 44 -2.24 2.70 18.08
N THR A 45 -1.90 1.55 17.58
CA THR A 45 -0.50 1.22 17.32
C THR A 45 -0.08 1.56 15.90
N ALA A 46 -1.03 1.95 15.06
CA ALA A 46 -0.75 2.27 13.67
C ALA A 46 -1.61 3.43 13.23
N ASP A 47 -1.12 4.15 12.25
CA ASP A 47 -1.89 5.19 11.59
C ASP A 47 -2.29 4.67 10.21
N PHE A 48 -3.54 4.93 9.84
CA PHE A 48 -4.06 4.48 8.56
C PHE A 48 -4.00 5.64 7.60
N ILE A 49 -3.20 5.48 6.57
CA ILE A 49 -2.87 6.57 5.65
C ILE A 49 -3.48 6.27 4.28
N PRO A 50 -4.42 7.10 3.83
CA PRO A 50 -4.98 6.90 2.49
C PRO A 50 -3.99 7.33 1.42
N CYS A 51 -3.86 6.51 0.40
CA CYS A 51 -2.93 6.74 -0.69
C CYS A 51 -3.68 6.71 -2.01
N VAL A 52 -3.26 7.57 -2.93
CA VAL A 52 -3.84 7.64 -4.26
C VAL A 52 -2.71 7.55 -5.27
N VAL A 53 -2.88 6.72 -6.28
CA VAL A 53 -1.86 6.55 -7.29
C VAL A 53 -2.54 6.54 -8.66
N PHE A 54 -1.84 7.05 -9.68
CA PHE A 54 -2.40 7.25 -11.00
C PHE A 54 -1.62 6.50 -12.05
N GLY A 55 -2.27 6.21 -13.16
CA GLY A 55 -1.64 5.74 -14.37
C GLY A 55 -1.09 4.33 -14.24
N ARG A 56 0.09 4.12 -14.75
CA ARG A 56 0.69 2.78 -14.74
C ARG A 56 0.91 2.27 -13.34
N SER A 57 1.23 3.15 -12.43
CA SER A 57 1.41 2.75 -11.05
C SER A 57 0.10 2.26 -10.44
N ALA A 58 -1.02 2.83 -10.86
CA ALA A 58 -2.32 2.35 -10.41
C ALA A 58 -2.59 0.96 -10.96
N GLU A 59 -2.23 0.71 -12.21
CA GLU A 59 -2.40 -0.60 -12.82
C GLU A 59 -1.51 -1.63 -12.13
N PHE A 60 -0.30 -1.24 -11.79
CA PHE A 60 0.60 -2.11 -11.07
C PHE A 60 0.00 -2.49 -9.71
N ALA A 61 -0.55 -1.52 -9.00
CA ALA A 61 -1.17 -1.80 -7.72
C ALA A 61 -2.35 -2.75 -7.88
N GLU A 62 -3.14 -2.56 -8.93
CA GLU A 62 -4.27 -3.45 -9.17
C GLU A 62 -3.82 -4.88 -9.36
N LYS A 63 -2.74 -5.08 -10.09
CA LYS A 63 -2.29 -6.42 -10.41
C LYS A 63 -1.56 -7.10 -9.27
N TYR A 64 -0.79 -6.36 -8.52
CA TYR A 64 0.18 -6.96 -7.62
C TYR A 64 -0.02 -6.68 -6.15
N PHE A 65 -0.71 -5.61 -5.80
CA PHE A 65 -0.91 -5.27 -4.39
C PHE A 65 -2.14 -5.96 -3.85
N ARG A 66 -2.01 -6.55 -2.68
CA ARG A 66 -3.14 -7.22 -2.04
C ARG A 66 -3.11 -6.93 -0.55
N GLN A 67 -4.24 -7.14 0.08
CA GLN A 67 -4.36 -6.95 1.53
C GLN A 67 -3.26 -7.68 2.27
N GLY A 68 -2.68 -7.02 3.24
CA GLY A 68 -1.66 -7.62 4.08
C GLY A 68 -0.23 -7.46 3.58
N MET A 69 -0.06 -7.07 2.33
CA MET A 69 1.29 -6.89 1.79
C MET A 69 1.92 -5.63 2.35
N ARG A 70 3.21 -5.69 2.60
CA ARG A 70 3.96 -4.53 3.04
C ARG A 70 4.52 -3.82 1.83
N VAL A 71 4.27 -2.54 1.76
CA VAL A 71 4.72 -1.74 0.63
C VAL A 71 5.39 -0.47 1.13
N SER A 72 6.24 0.08 0.29
CA SER A 72 6.89 1.35 0.53
C SER A 72 6.34 2.34 -0.49
N VAL A 73 5.92 3.50 -0.02
CA VAL A 73 5.40 4.52 -0.90
C VAL A 73 6.14 5.81 -0.65
N SER A 74 6.31 6.57 -1.71
CA SER A 74 6.94 7.87 -1.63
C SER A 74 6.10 8.82 -2.47
N GLY A 75 5.86 10.01 -1.96
CA GLY A 75 5.04 10.97 -2.67
C GLY A 75 4.90 12.25 -1.89
N ARG A 76 3.74 12.87 -1.99
CA ARG A 76 3.49 14.14 -1.35
C ARG A 76 2.14 14.12 -0.66
N ILE A 77 2.00 14.97 0.34
CA ILE A 77 0.74 15.11 1.04
C ILE A 77 -0.13 16.10 0.26
N GLN A 78 -1.38 15.74 0.10
CA GLN A 78 -2.35 16.63 -0.51
C GLN A 78 -3.58 16.70 0.38
N THR A 79 -4.02 17.91 0.69
CA THR A 79 -5.21 18.09 1.49
C THR A 79 -6.34 18.58 0.60
N GLY A 80 -7.55 18.33 1.05
CA GLY A 80 -8.72 18.77 0.34
C GLY A 80 -9.89 18.87 1.29
N SER A 81 -11.06 19.16 0.75
CA SER A 81 -12.26 19.21 1.57
C SER A 81 -13.47 19.01 0.68
N TYR A 82 -14.55 18.57 1.31
CA TYR A 82 -15.84 18.48 0.64
C TYR A 82 -16.93 18.72 1.67
N THR A 83 -18.12 19.02 1.18
CA THR A 83 -19.27 19.23 2.06
C THR A 83 -20.08 17.94 2.07
N ASN A 84 -20.33 17.40 3.27
CA ASN A 84 -21.08 16.16 3.36
C ASN A 84 -22.59 16.46 3.31
N LYS A 85 -23.38 15.39 3.48
CA LYS A 85 -24.83 15.50 3.35
C LYS A 85 -25.43 16.41 4.41
N ASP A 86 -24.77 16.52 5.55
CA ASP A 86 -25.27 17.37 6.64
C ASP A 86 -24.85 18.81 6.49
N GLY A 87 -24.20 19.16 5.39
CA GLY A 87 -23.77 20.52 5.16
C GLY A 87 -22.48 20.89 5.87
N MET A 88 -21.82 19.92 6.47
CA MET A 88 -20.58 20.18 7.18
C MET A 88 -19.38 19.95 6.29
N LYS A 89 -18.37 20.78 6.47
CA LYS A 89 -17.16 20.67 5.68
C LYS A 89 -16.27 19.58 6.27
N VAL A 90 -15.87 18.66 5.42
CA VAL A 90 -15.01 17.56 5.82
C VAL A 90 -13.66 17.74 5.15
N TYR A 91 -12.60 17.70 5.94
CA TYR A 91 -11.25 17.88 5.44
C TYR A 91 -10.62 16.51 5.20
N THR A 92 -9.87 16.41 4.12
CA THR A 92 -9.21 15.15 3.77
C THR A 92 -7.71 15.39 3.66
N THR A 93 -6.96 14.32 3.94
CA THR A 93 -5.51 14.33 3.82
C THR A 93 -5.12 13.01 3.18
N GLU A 94 -4.43 13.08 2.05
CA GLU A 94 -4.05 11.90 1.30
C GLU A 94 -2.59 12.01 0.89
N VAL A 95 -1.99 10.88 0.62
CA VAL A 95 -0.66 10.84 0.02
C VAL A 95 -0.83 10.54 -1.47
N ILE A 96 -0.36 11.45 -2.30
CA ILE A 96 -0.33 11.24 -3.74
C ILE A 96 0.98 10.51 -4.02
N VAL A 97 0.86 9.25 -4.39
CA VAL A 97 2.02 8.37 -4.51
C VAL A 97 2.74 8.63 -5.82
N GLU A 98 4.02 8.87 -5.72
CA GLU A 98 4.87 9.04 -6.90
C GLU A 98 5.67 7.78 -7.20
N GLU A 99 6.04 7.05 -6.16
CA GLU A 99 6.74 5.79 -6.31
C GLU A 99 6.20 4.80 -5.29
N GLN A 100 6.12 3.55 -5.67
CA GLN A 100 5.67 2.50 -4.77
C GLN A 100 6.44 1.22 -5.08
N GLU A 101 6.76 0.45 -4.04
CA GLU A 101 7.54 -0.77 -4.18
C GLU A 101 7.10 -1.76 -3.13
N PHE A 102 7.39 -3.02 -3.37
CA PHE A 102 7.23 -4.03 -2.34
C PHE A 102 8.30 -3.80 -1.28
N ALA A 103 7.90 -3.92 -0.03
CA ALA A 103 8.82 -3.76 1.09
C ALA A 103 8.96 -5.07 1.86
N GLU A 104 8.73 -6.19 1.19
CA GLU A 104 8.88 -7.49 1.81
C GLU A 104 9.38 -8.47 0.76
N SER A 105 10.00 -9.55 1.22
CA SER A 105 10.52 -10.53 0.30
C SER A 105 9.37 -11.33 -0.29
N ARG A 106 9.64 -12.00 -1.40
CA ARG A 106 8.65 -12.83 -2.05
C ARG A 106 8.16 -13.93 -1.12
N ALA A 107 9.09 -14.55 -0.40
CA ALA A 107 8.72 -15.60 0.53
C ALA A 107 7.82 -15.07 1.64
N GLU A 108 8.13 -13.89 2.15
CA GLU A 108 7.32 -13.27 3.18
C GLU A 108 5.92 -12.97 2.65
N SER A 109 5.84 -12.49 1.44
CA SER A 109 4.56 -12.18 0.83
C SER A 109 3.72 -13.44 0.67
N GLU A 110 4.32 -14.53 0.25
CA GLU A 110 3.60 -15.77 0.09
C GLU A 110 3.15 -16.34 1.43
N ALA A 111 3.98 -16.20 2.45
CA ALA A 111 3.59 -16.64 3.77
C ALA A 111 2.40 -15.85 4.30
N ASN A 112 2.41 -14.54 4.08
CA ASN A 112 1.30 -13.72 4.50
C ASN A 112 0.02 -14.08 3.79
N ARG A 113 0.12 -14.38 2.50
CA ARG A 113 -1.05 -14.83 1.77
C ARG A 113 -1.58 -16.14 2.31
N GLY A 114 -0.68 -17.05 2.64
CA GLY A 114 -1.10 -18.32 3.21
C GLY A 114 -1.86 -18.14 4.49
N MET A 115 -1.43 -17.21 5.33
CA MET A 115 -2.14 -16.96 6.56
C MET A 115 -3.54 -16.43 6.31
N TYR A 116 -3.69 -15.54 5.35
CA TYR A 116 -4.99 -14.97 5.08
C TYR A 116 -5.91 -15.93 4.35
N GLN A 117 -5.34 -16.78 3.53
CA GLN A 117 -6.14 -17.69 2.72
C GLN A 117 -6.25 -19.08 3.30
N GLN A 118 -5.53 -19.34 4.37
CA GLN A 118 -5.49 -20.65 4.99
C GLN A 118 -5.09 -21.72 4.02
N SER A 119 -4.26 -21.40 3.09
CA SER A 119 -3.82 -22.41 2.18
C SER A 119 -2.81 -23.27 2.81
N ALA A 120 -2.56 -24.38 2.21
CA ALA A 120 -1.56 -25.28 2.68
C ALA A 120 -0.23 -24.59 2.69
N PRO A 121 0.58 -24.92 3.65
CA PRO A 121 1.87 -24.29 3.73
C PRO A 121 2.67 -24.67 2.53
N SER A 122 3.30 -23.75 1.98
CA SER A 122 4.16 -24.07 0.90
C SER A 122 5.38 -24.68 1.40
N PRO A 123 5.99 -25.50 0.64
CA PRO A 123 7.23 -26.07 1.00
C PRO A 123 8.23 -25.00 1.14
N ALA A 124 9.11 -25.22 1.90
CA ALA A 124 10.13 -24.33 2.12
C ALA A 124 10.87 -24.08 0.89
N PRO A 125 11.11 -23.04 0.58
CA PRO A 125 11.81 -22.72 -0.53
C PRO A 125 13.16 -22.81 -0.33
N SER A 126 13.72 -23.12 -0.87
CA SER A 126 14.86 -23.18 -0.65
C SER A 126 15.44 -22.08 -1.00
N ALA A 127 15.69 -21.56 -1.05
CA ALA A 127 16.11 -20.71 -1.32
C ALA A 127 16.74 -20.28 -1.41
N PRO A 128 17.31 -20.22 -1.56
CA PRO A 128 18.07 -19.79 -1.53
C PRO A 128 18.10 -18.77 -1.53
N ALA A 129 17.79 -18.63 -1.15
CA ALA A 129 17.64 -17.86 -1.08
C ALA A 129 18.46 -17.14 -1.15
N GLY A 130 18.91 -17.10 -1.05
CA GLY A 130 19.58 -16.47 -1.00
C GLY A 130 19.73 -15.91 -1.98
N ASP A 131 19.65 -16.00 -2.44
CA ASP A 131 19.70 -15.62 -3.30
C ASP A 131 18.89 -14.92 -3.56
N GLY A 132 18.53 -14.93 -3.67
CA GLY A 132 17.65 -14.39 -3.95
C GLY A 132 17.17 -13.60 -3.18
N PHE A 133 17.17 -13.49 -2.57
CA PHE A 133 16.71 -12.93 -1.82
C PHE A 133 17.32 -11.92 -1.61
N MET A 134 17.95 -11.84 -1.89
CA MET A 134 18.32 -11.04 -1.80
C MET A 134 18.23 -10.40 -2.73
N LEU A 135 18.08 -10.48 -3.49
CA LEU A 135 17.88 -9.91 -4.34
C LEU A 135 16.91 -9.32 -4.31
N SER A 136 16.32 -9.40 -4.02
CA SER A 136 15.28 -8.95 -3.97
C SER A 136 15.26 -8.06 -3.11
N LEU A 137 15.76 -7.87 -2.54
CA LEU A 137 15.68 -7.10 -1.74
C LEU A 137 16.36 -6.22 -2.04
N ILE A 138 16.58 -6.42 -2.56
CA ILE A 138 17.06 -5.82 -2.81
C ILE A 138 16.71 -5.26 -3.63
N HIS A 139 16.43 -5.09 -4.01
CA HIS A 139 16.01 -4.58 -4.69
C HIS A 139 15.16 -4.04 -4.31
N ILE A 140 15.17 -3.66 -3.82
CA ILE A 140 14.51 -3.19 -3.44
C ILE A 140 14.77 -2.31 -3.36
#